data_9db7bcfd72d4102ae03cc2358b5e4381
#
_entry.id   9db7bcfd72d4102ae03cc2358b5e4381
#
_cell.length_a   1.000
_cell.length_b   1.000
_cell.length_c   1.000
_cell.angle_alpha   90.00
_cell.angle_beta   90.00
_cell.angle_gamma   90.00
#
_symmetry.space_group_name_H-M   'P 1'
#
loop_
_entity.id
_entity.type
_entity.pdbx_description
1 polymer ?
#
loop_
_entity_poly.entity_id
_entity_poly.type
_entity_poly.pdbx_seq_one_letter_code
_entity_poly.pdbx_strand_id
1 'polypeptide(L)' 'MAKREPRMISLGYGKFARADRIYAIVPLDPKDRGDGRRTYVHVDDMAEPIVASRSERAILADVETALGGVSSAR' A
#
# COMPACT_ATOMS: atom_id res chain seq x y z
N MET A 1 -27.60 -0.84 -6.77
CA MET A 1 -26.44 -0.73 -7.09
C MET A 1 -25.48 -1.46 -6.36
N ALA A 2 -24.59 -1.91 -6.92
CA ALA A 2 -23.67 -2.71 -6.26
C ALA A 2 -22.73 -1.91 -5.44
N LYS A 3 -22.41 -2.47 -4.31
CA LYS A 3 -21.47 -1.86 -3.54
C LYS A 3 -20.12 -2.09 -4.07
N ARG A 4 -19.30 -1.13 -4.11
CA ARG A 4 -17.99 -1.30 -4.57
C ARG A 4 -17.14 -1.98 -3.51
N GLU A 5 -16.51 -3.02 -3.88
CA GLU A 5 -15.66 -3.72 -2.97
C GLU A 5 -14.28 -3.09 -2.93
N PRO A 6 -13.65 -3.00 -1.79
CA PRO A 6 -12.32 -2.45 -1.72
C PRO A 6 -11.36 -3.36 -2.47
N ARG A 7 -10.40 -2.77 -3.11
CA ARG A 7 -9.43 -3.54 -3.83
C ARG A 7 -8.27 -3.90 -2.97
N MET A 8 -7.65 -5.03 -3.28
CA MET A 8 -6.43 -5.44 -2.64
C MET A 8 -5.26 -4.91 -3.42
N ILE A 9 -4.27 -4.41 -2.72
CA ILE A 9 -3.07 -3.85 -3.32
C ILE A 9 -1.92 -4.81 -3.09
N SER A 10 -1.18 -5.10 -4.14
CA SER A 10 -0.02 -5.97 -4.01
C SER A 10 1.13 -5.23 -3.35
N LEU A 11 1.75 -5.83 -2.37
CA LEU A 11 2.88 -5.23 -1.68
C LEU A 11 4.19 -5.94 -2.03
N GLY A 12 4.10 -6.95 -2.85
CA GLY A 12 5.26 -7.75 -3.21
C GLY A 12 5.38 -8.96 -2.29
N TYR A 13 6.16 -9.93 -2.67
CA TYR A 13 6.38 -11.14 -1.90
C TYR A 13 5.07 -11.90 -1.62
N GLY A 14 4.11 -11.76 -2.49
CA GLY A 14 2.84 -12.47 -2.28
C GLY A 14 1.97 -11.85 -1.20
N LYS A 15 2.28 -10.64 -0.76
CA LYS A 15 1.51 -9.97 0.27
C LYS A 15 0.54 -8.98 -0.34
N PHE A 16 -0.62 -8.86 0.24
CA PHE A 16 -1.64 -7.93 -0.24
C PHE A 16 -2.32 -7.27 0.95
N ALA A 17 -2.78 -6.06 0.75
CA ALA A 17 -3.52 -5.35 1.79
C ALA A 17 -4.69 -4.62 1.16
N ARG A 18 -5.74 -4.39 1.91
CA ARG A 18 -6.89 -3.65 1.39
C ARG A 18 -6.53 -2.19 1.29
N ALA A 19 -6.82 -1.59 0.14
CA ALA A 19 -6.47 -0.20 -0.08
C ALA A 19 -7.10 0.72 0.95
N ASP A 20 -8.32 0.44 1.35
CA ASP A 20 -9.02 1.32 2.27
C ASP A 20 -8.61 1.14 3.72
N ARG A 21 -7.71 0.21 4.01
CA ARG A 21 -7.23 0.02 5.36
C ARG A 21 -5.79 0.46 5.54
N ILE A 22 -5.15 0.89 4.48
CA ILE A 22 -3.78 1.37 4.56
C ILE A 22 -3.83 2.83 5.00
N TYR A 23 -3.20 3.17 6.11
CA TYR A 23 -3.25 4.54 6.57
C TYR A 23 -1.88 5.24 6.57
N ALA A 24 -0.80 4.51 6.36
CA ALA A 24 0.52 5.14 6.27
C ALA A 24 1.45 4.29 5.42
N ILE A 25 2.24 4.96 4.61
CA ILE A 25 3.21 4.30 3.74
C ILE A 25 4.52 5.02 3.98
N VAL A 26 5.52 4.30 4.49
CA VAL A 26 6.77 4.92 4.90
C VAL A 26 7.94 4.20 4.25
N PRO A 27 8.76 4.89 3.47
CA PRO A 27 9.91 4.23 2.84
C PRO A 27 10.95 3.89 3.88
N LEU A 28 11.64 2.78 3.69
CA LEU A 28 12.74 2.43 4.58
C LEU A 28 13.95 3.28 4.25
N ASP A 29 14.75 3.56 5.28
CA ASP A 29 16.01 4.20 5.07
C ASP A 29 16.82 3.33 4.14
N PRO A 30 17.63 3.92 3.27
CA PRO A 30 18.47 3.12 2.38
C PRO A 30 19.32 2.10 3.10
N LYS A 31 19.79 2.41 4.30
CA LYS A 31 20.62 1.49 5.04
C LYS A 31 19.85 0.29 5.54
N ASP A 32 18.53 0.37 5.60
CA ASP A 32 17.71 -0.71 6.07
C ASP A 32 17.10 -1.53 4.95
N ARG A 33 17.40 -1.21 3.71
CA ARG A 33 16.83 -1.91 2.59
C ARG A 33 17.66 -3.13 2.27
N GLY A 34 17.39 -4.22 2.84
CA GLY A 34 18.06 -5.44 2.50
C GLY A 34 17.03 -6.39 1.97
N ASP A 35 17.43 -7.34 1.19
CA ASP A 35 16.54 -8.40 0.73
C ASP A 35 15.29 -7.88 0.05
N GLY A 36 15.39 -6.79 -0.66
CA GLY A 36 14.26 -6.28 -1.40
C GLY A 36 13.26 -5.48 -0.58
N ARG A 37 13.57 -5.22 0.69
CA ARG A 37 12.65 -4.44 1.51
C ARG A 37 12.72 -2.98 1.13
N ARG A 38 11.60 -2.37 0.87
CA ARG A 38 11.57 -0.99 0.42
C ARG A 38 10.69 -0.08 1.25
N THR A 39 9.59 -0.58 1.73
CA THR A 39 8.55 0.28 2.28
C THR A 39 7.82 -0.40 3.42
N TYR A 40 7.50 0.38 4.46
CA TYR A 40 6.62 -0.10 5.52
C TYR A 40 5.20 0.35 5.16
N VAL A 41 4.26 -0.57 5.23
CA VAL A 41 2.86 -0.25 4.95
C VAL A 41 2.07 -0.50 6.22
N HIS A 42 1.50 0.54 6.77
CA HIS A 42 0.73 0.44 8.02
C HIS A 42 -0.74 0.24 7.70
N VAL A 43 -1.29 -0.80 8.24
CA VAL A 43 -2.67 -1.20 7.96
C VAL A 43 -3.47 -1.16 9.25
N ASP A 44 -4.71 -0.68 9.17
CA ASP A 44 -5.59 -0.63 10.31
C ASP A 44 -5.68 -1.98 11.02
N ASP A 45 -5.69 -1.94 12.33
CA ASP A 45 -5.84 -3.13 13.15
C ASP A 45 -4.65 -4.08 13.14
N MET A 46 -3.54 -3.67 12.56
CA MET A 46 -2.34 -4.48 12.63
C MET A 46 -1.34 -3.77 13.51
N ALA A 47 -0.80 -4.51 14.48
CA ALA A 47 0.13 -3.94 15.41
C ALA A 47 1.44 -3.55 14.76
N GLU A 48 1.84 -4.27 13.74
CA GLU A 48 3.09 -4.00 13.09
C GLU A 48 2.90 -3.77 11.63
N PRO A 49 3.75 -2.97 11.01
CA PRO A 49 3.60 -2.71 9.58
C PRO A 49 4.00 -3.91 8.75
N ILE A 50 3.52 -3.95 7.54
CA ILE A 50 3.91 -4.99 6.60
C ILE A 50 5.06 -4.43 5.79
N VAL A 51 6.11 -5.22 5.61
CA VAL A 51 7.24 -4.79 4.81
C VAL A 51 6.97 -5.13 3.37
N ALA A 52 7.05 -4.15 2.50
CA ALA A 52 6.76 -4.32 1.09
C ALA A 52 8.03 -4.20 0.26
N SER A 53 8.06 -4.89 -0.86
CA SER A 53 9.19 -4.80 -1.77
C SER A 53 8.96 -3.71 -2.82
N ARG A 54 7.80 -3.12 -2.87
CA ARG A 54 7.47 -2.08 -3.83
C ARG A 54 7.77 -0.71 -3.23
N SER A 55 8.05 0.26 -4.09
CA SER A 55 8.36 1.59 -3.60
C SER A 55 7.10 2.26 -3.07
N GLU A 56 7.28 3.26 -2.24
CA GLU A 56 6.14 3.97 -1.67
C GLU A 56 5.35 4.66 -2.77
N ARG A 57 6.00 5.12 -3.83
CA ARG A 57 5.28 5.75 -4.91
C ARG A 57 4.38 4.79 -5.62
N ALA A 58 4.86 3.58 -5.86
CA ALA A 58 4.07 2.58 -6.56
C ALA A 58 2.85 2.19 -5.73
N ILE A 59 3.06 2.00 -4.43
CA ILE A 59 1.97 1.61 -3.55
C ILE A 59 0.96 2.74 -3.44
N LEU A 60 1.43 3.97 -3.29
CA LEU A 60 0.54 5.10 -3.17
C LEU A 60 -0.31 5.26 -4.42
N ALA A 61 0.29 5.10 -5.59
CA ALA A 61 -0.45 5.22 -6.83
C ALA A 61 -1.55 4.17 -6.91
N ASP A 62 -1.24 2.95 -6.49
CA ASP A 62 -2.24 1.88 -6.52
C ASP A 62 -3.36 2.15 -5.53
N VAL A 63 -3.02 2.67 -4.36
CA VAL A 63 -4.04 2.97 -3.35
C VAL A 63 -4.95 4.07 -3.88
N GLU A 64 -4.39 5.10 -4.49
CA GLU A 64 -5.21 6.17 -5.01
C GLU A 64 -6.12 5.70 -6.12
N THR A 65 -5.62 4.87 -6.98
CA THR A 65 -6.43 4.32 -8.05
C THR A 65 -7.55 3.45 -7.49
N ALA A 66 -7.20 2.61 -6.52
CA ALA A 66 -8.17 1.69 -5.95
C ALA A 66 -9.28 2.42 -5.21
N LEU A 67 -8.96 3.56 -4.61
CA LEU A 67 -9.96 4.31 -3.89
C LEU A 67 -10.67 5.32 -4.77
N GLY A 68 -10.35 5.33 -6.05
CA GLY A 68 -11.03 6.21 -6.98
C GLY A 68 -10.53 7.63 -6.95
N GLY A 69 -9.39 7.84 -6.34
CA GLY A 69 -8.91 9.18 -6.22
C GLY A 69 -8.51 9.79 -7.50
N VAL A 70 -8.28 9.00 -8.46
CA VAL A 70 -7.90 9.52 -9.69
C VAL A 70 -8.94 10.30 -10.31
N SER A 71 -10.07 9.94 -10.01
CA SER A 71 -11.11 10.56 -10.67
C SER A 71 -11.13 11.93 -10.40
N SER A 72 -10.40 12.26 -9.62
CA SER A 72 -10.39 13.51 -9.37
C SER A 72 -9.97 14.24 -10.38
N ALA A 73 -9.82 13.74 -11.16
CA ALA A 73 -9.46 14.47 -11.95
C ALA A 73 -10.25 15.44 -12.17
N ARG A 74 -10.45 15.75 -11.94
CA ARG A 74 -11.18 16.42 -11.97
C ARG A 74 -10.99 17.13 -12.29
#